data_2f7fe6617992b76989096845097a4e4b
#
_entry.id   2f7fe6617992b76989096845097a4e4b
#
_cell.length_a   1.000
_cell.length_b   1.000
_cell.length_c   1.000
_cell.angle_alpha   90.00
_cell.angle_beta   90.00
_cell.angle_gamma   90.00
#
_symmetry.space_group_name_H-M   'P 1'
#
loop_
_entity.id
_entity.type
_entity.pdbx_description
1 polymer ?
#
loop_
_entity_poly.entity_id
_entity_poly.type
_entity_poly.pdbx_seq_one_letter_code
_entity_poly.pdbx_strand_id
1 'polypeptide(L)'
;VPDESEFDRIVSDLRDAEGVADVHHVQVWSISEHYRALEAHVVPAESSLQAFEDVKARARGMLETRHAITHATFEACLAANCDPVMVPGHQ
;
A
#
# COMPACT_ATOMS: atom_id res chain seq x y z
N VAL A 1 11.79 8.84 8.02
CA VAL A 1 11.65 7.40 7.84
C VAL A 1 11.07 6.79 9.07
N PRO A 2 9.99 6.05 8.97
CA PRO A 2 9.40 5.44 10.13
C PRO A 2 10.34 4.38 10.67
N ASP A 3 10.26 4.13 11.95
CA ASP A 3 11.10 3.07 12.50
C ASP A 3 10.50 1.73 12.08
N GLU A 4 11.24 0.68 12.36
CA GLU A 4 10.86 -0.64 11.92
C GLU A 4 9.53 -1.07 12.48
N SER A 5 9.26 -0.71 13.71
CA SER A 5 8.04 -1.08 14.37
C SER A 5 6.83 -0.40 13.72
N GLU A 6 6.98 0.85 13.35
CA GLU A 6 5.89 1.56 12.70
C GLU A 6 5.66 1.01 11.30
N PHE A 7 6.73 0.68 10.59
CA PHE A 7 6.61 0.09 9.25
C PHE A 7 5.84 -1.22 9.33
N ASP A 8 6.16 -2.05 10.30
CA ASP A 8 5.50 -3.33 10.47
C ASP A 8 4.02 -3.16 10.75
N ARG A 9 3.66 -2.15 11.51
CA ARG A 9 2.26 -1.87 11.80
C ARG A 9 1.53 -1.40 10.56
N ILE A 10 2.17 -0.58 9.74
CA ILE A 10 1.57 -0.12 8.50
C ILE A 10 1.29 -1.31 7.59
N VAL A 11 2.26 -2.20 7.44
CA VAL A 11 2.08 -3.37 6.59
C VAL A 11 0.96 -4.26 7.13
N SER A 12 0.94 -4.47 8.42
CA SER A 12 -0.08 -5.29 9.03
C SER A 12 -1.47 -4.70 8.84
N ASP A 13 -1.60 -3.39 9.01
CA ASP A 13 -2.89 -2.73 8.83
C ASP A 13 -3.34 -2.80 7.38
N LEU A 14 -2.41 -2.71 6.44
CA LEU A 14 -2.76 -2.85 5.03
C LEU A 14 -3.24 -4.27 4.72
N ARG A 15 -2.58 -5.25 5.27
CA ARG A 15 -2.96 -6.64 5.03
C ARG A 15 -4.30 -6.98 5.66
N ASP A 16 -4.62 -6.31 6.74
CA ASP A 16 -5.87 -6.58 7.44
C ASP A 16 -7.04 -5.81 6.85
N ALA A 17 -6.80 -4.94 5.91
CA ALA A 17 -7.90 -4.16 5.32
C ALA A 17 -8.83 -5.07 4.57
N GLU A 18 -10.10 -4.77 4.65
CA GLU A 18 -11.10 -5.60 3.99
C GLU A 18 -10.90 -5.57 2.49
N GLY A 19 -10.93 -6.71 1.86
CA GLY A 19 -10.76 -6.81 0.42
C GLY A 19 -9.33 -6.97 -0.04
N VAL A 20 -8.38 -7.01 0.89
CA VAL A 20 -6.97 -7.17 0.54
C VAL A 20 -6.57 -8.61 0.78
N ALA A 21 -6.08 -9.27 -0.24
CA ALA A 21 -5.57 -10.63 -0.10
C ALA A 21 -4.11 -10.61 0.33
N ASP A 22 -3.34 -9.67 -0.17
CA ASP A 22 -1.94 -9.58 0.22
C ASP A 22 -1.39 -8.21 -0.20
N VAL A 23 -0.23 -7.87 0.30
CA VAL A 23 0.42 -6.63 0.01
C VAL A 23 1.90 -6.89 -0.20
N HIS A 24 2.47 -6.31 -1.25
CA HIS A 24 3.87 -6.49 -1.55
C HIS A 24 4.55 -5.14 -1.79
N HIS A 25 5.83 -5.10 -1.66
CA HIS A 25 6.64 -3.96 -2.06
C HIS A 25 6.19 -2.65 -1.42
N VAL A 26 5.99 -2.68 -0.13
CA VAL A 26 5.57 -1.49 0.59
C VAL A 26 6.77 -0.58 0.82
N GLN A 27 6.65 0.67 0.43
CA GLN A 27 7.69 1.66 0.67
C GLN A 27 7.05 2.87 1.32
N VAL A 28 7.69 3.41 2.33
CA VAL A 28 7.19 4.58 3.03
C VAL A 28 8.33 5.56 3.15
N TRP A 29 8.09 6.81 2.83
CA TRP A 29 9.13 7.83 2.98
C TRP A 29 8.50 9.16 3.37
N SER A 30 9.32 10.07 3.85
CA SER A 30 8.87 11.38 4.25
C SER A 30 9.14 12.37 3.14
N ILE A 31 8.13 13.10 2.72
CA ILE A 31 8.30 14.16 1.76
C ILE A 31 8.73 15.42 2.51
N SER A 32 8.16 15.64 3.68
CA SER A 32 8.55 16.75 4.51
C SER A 32 8.20 16.39 5.94
N GLU A 33 8.38 17.33 6.84
CA GLU A 33 8.12 17.05 8.24
C GLU A 33 6.72 16.59 8.51
N HIS A 34 5.77 17.08 7.76
CA HIS A 34 4.38 16.77 8.02
C HIS A 34 3.74 15.89 6.95
N TYR A 35 4.47 15.51 5.95
CA TYR A 35 3.89 14.74 4.87
C TYR A 35 4.67 13.47 4.65
N ARG A 36 3.97 12.39 4.65
CA ARG A 36 4.56 11.07 4.41
C ARG A 36 3.88 10.45 3.22
N ALA A 37 4.59 9.66 2.48
CA ALA A 37 4.06 9.00 1.29
C ALA A 37 4.29 7.50 1.37
N LEU A 38 3.42 6.76 0.72
CA LEU A 38 3.52 5.31 0.69
C LEU A 38 3.26 4.81 -0.70
N GLU A 39 3.97 3.78 -1.09
CA GLU A 39 3.68 3.07 -2.32
C GLU A 39 3.59 1.60 -2.00
N ALA A 40 2.61 0.93 -2.52
CA ALA A 40 2.43 -0.49 -2.23
C ALA A 40 1.75 -1.20 -3.39
N HIS A 41 2.07 -2.47 -3.55
CA HIS A 41 1.38 -3.31 -4.51
C HIS A 41 0.38 -4.13 -3.72
N VAL A 42 -0.87 -4.06 -4.11
CA VAL A 42 -1.95 -4.70 -3.38
C VAL A 42 -2.57 -5.78 -4.23
N VAL A 43 -2.74 -6.94 -3.65
CA VAL A 43 -3.45 -8.04 -4.29
C VAL A 43 -4.86 -7.99 -3.77
N PRO A 44 -5.83 -7.59 -4.58
CA PRO A 44 -7.21 -7.54 -4.10
C PRO A 44 -7.79 -8.93 -4.00
N ALA A 45 -8.69 -9.12 -3.08
CA ALA A 45 -9.32 -10.42 -2.90
C ALA A 45 -10.19 -10.78 -4.08
N GLU A 46 -10.74 -9.76 -4.75
CA GLU A 46 -11.50 -10.00 -5.96
C GLU A 46 -10.84 -9.30 -7.12
N SER A 47 -10.84 -9.93 -8.28
CA SER A 47 -10.17 -9.39 -9.43
C SER A 47 -11.09 -8.48 -10.21
N SER A 48 -11.56 -7.43 -9.63
CA SER A 48 -12.38 -6.48 -10.35
C SER A 48 -11.87 -5.08 -10.07
N LEU A 49 -12.11 -4.19 -11.02
CA LEU A 49 -11.70 -2.81 -10.86
C LEU A 49 -12.43 -2.16 -9.69
N GLN A 50 -13.71 -2.45 -9.55
CA GLN A 50 -14.48 -1.88 -8.46
C GLN A 50 -13.95 -2.34 -7.10
N ALA A 51 -13.60 -3.61 -6.98
CA ALA A 51 -13.06 -4.11 -5.73
C ALA A 51 -11.75 -3.42 -5.41
N PHE A 52 -10.92 -3.18 -6.41
CA PHE A 52 -9.65 -2.52 -6.18
C PHE A 52 -9.87 -1.05 -5.78
N GLU A 53 -10.83 -0.37 -6.40
CA GLU A 53 -11.13 1.00 -6.05
C GLU A 53 -11.62 1.11 -4.61
N ASP A 54 -12.42 0.16 -4.17
CA ASP A 54 -12.92 0.14 -2.80
C ASP A 54 -11.78 -0.09 -1.81
N VAL A 55 -10.87 -0.97 -2.16
CA VAL A 55 -9.72 -1.26 -1.31
C VAL A 55 -8.86 -0.02 -1.20
N LYS A 56 -8.64 0.68 -2.31
CA LYS A 56 -7.81 1.88 -2.28
C LYS A 56 -8.43 2.94 -1.36
N ALA A 57 -9.72 3.13 -1.43
CA ALA A 57 -10.39 4.13 -0.61
C ALA A 57 -10.27 3.79 0.86
N ARG A 58 -10.47 2.53 1.21
CA ARG A 58 -10.33 2.10 2.61
C ARG A 58 -8.92 2.25 3.11
N ALA A 59 -7.98 1.84 2.28
CA ALA A 59 -6.57 1.88 2.68
C ALA A 59 -6.11 3.31 2.86
N ARG A 60 -6.51 4.21 1.97
CA ARG A 60 -6.12 5.61 2.10
C ARG A 60 -6.68 6.22 3.38
N GLY A 61 -7.93 5.94 3.70
CA GLY A 61 -8.53 6.46 4.92
C GLY A 61 -7.83 5.94 6.17
N MET A 62 -7.50 4.67 6.17
CA MET A 62 -6.82 4.06 7.30
C MET A 62 -5.41 4.66 7.47
N LEU A 63 -4.69 4.83 6.35
CA LEU A 63 -3.34 5.36 6.42
C LEU A 63 -3.34 6.80 6.91
N GLU A 64 -4.29 7.58 6.46
CA GLU A 64 -4.36 8.96 6.91
C GLU A 64 -4.74 9.04 8.38
N THR A 65 -5.69 8.25 8.80
CA THR A 65 -6.19 8.31 10.16
C THR A 65 -5.23 7.71 11.17
N ARG A 66 -4.59 6.63 10.82
CA ARG A 66 -3.76 5.92 11.78
C ARG A 66 -2.29 6.22 11.69
N HIS A 67 -1.82 6.59 10.52
CA HIS A 67 -0.39 6.71 10.31
C HIS A 67 0.03 8.07 9.75
N ALA A 68 -0.89 8.98 9.56
CA ALA A 68 -0.61 10.31 9.03
C ALA A 68 0.06 10.27 7.67
N ILE A 69 -0.31 9.30 6.85
CA ILE A 69 0.21 9.17 5.50
C ILE A 69 -0.80 9.81 4.57
N THR A 70 -0.41 10.91 3.92
CA THR A 70 -1.34 11.67 3.11
C THR A 70 -1.21 11.41 1.64
N HIS A 71 -0.13 10.77 1.21
CA HIS A 71 0.03 10.41 -0.18
C HIS A 71 0.22 8.91 -0.28
N ALA A 72 -0.69 8.23 -0.89
CA ALA A 72 -0.58 6.78 -1.04
C ALA A 72 -0.84 6.40 -2.48
N THR A 73 0.04 5.61 -3.04
CA THR A 73 -0.09 5.12 -4.40
C THR A 73 -0.17 3.60 -4.34
N PHE A 74 -1.19 3.05 -4.94
CA PHE A 74 -1.39 1.62 -4.93
C PHE A 74 -1.40 1.07 -6.34
N GLU A 75 -0.73 -0.04 -6.53
CA GLU A 75 -0.73 -0.72 -7.79
C GLU A 75 -1.38 -2.07 -7.60
N ALA A 76 -2.24 -2.48 -8.48
CA ALA A 76 -2.90 -3.76 -8.34
C ALA A 76 -2.02 -4.88 -8.82
N CYS A 77 -1.94 -5.94 -8.05
CA CYS A 77 -1.25 -7.14 -8.47
C CYS A 77 -2.29 -8.21 -8.60
N LEU A 78 -2.59 -8.59 -9.79
CA LEU A 78 -3.70 -9.49 -9.99
C LEU A 78 -3.29 -10.93 -10.05
N ALA A 79 -2.08 -11.25 -9.93
CA ALA A 79 -1.70 -12.61 -10.01
C ALA A 79 -0.53 -12.81 -9.16
N ALA A 80 -0.15 -13.98 -9.05
CA ALA A 80 0.98 -14.28 -8.29
C ALA A 80 2.17 -13.61 -8.84
N ASN A 81 2.06 -12.85 -9.83
CA ASN A 81 3.13 -12.29 -10.40
C ASN A 81 3.28 -10.87 -10.18
N CYS A 82 3.03 -10.40 -9.09
CA CYS A 82 3.31 -9.10 -8.78
C CYS A 82 4.72 -8.91 -8.71
N ASP A 83 5.48 -9.54 -9.42
CA ASP A 83 6.74 -9.57 -9.23
C ASP A 83 7.37 -8.61 -10.02
N PRO A 84 8.18 -7.97 -9.47
CA PRO A 84 8.75 -6.95 -10.08
C PRO A 84 9.69 -7.29 -11.00
N VAL A 85 9.57 -7.68 -11.86
CA VAL A 85 10.48 -7.95 -12.66
C VAL A 85 11.01 -6.90 -13.13
N MET A 86 11.22 -6.38 -12.95
CA MET A 86 11.62 -5.56 -13.22
C MET A 86 11.90 -4.84 -14.19
N VAL A 87 11.33 -4.03 -14.26
CA VAL A 87 11.39 -3.04 -15.21
C VAL A 87 12.49 -2.13 -14.89
N PRO A 88 13.43 -1.95 -15.69
CA PRO A 88 14.53 -1.09 -15.40
C PRO A 88 14.04 0.31 -15.15
N GLY A 89 14.58 0.94 -14.22
CA GLY A 89 14.19 2.28 -13.90
C GLY A 89 13.04 2.37 -12.99
N HIS A 90 12.43 1.28 -12.72
CA HIS A 90 11.32 1.30 -11.85
C HIS A 90 11.85 0.93 -10.53
N GLN A 91 11.89 1.76 -9.68
CA GLN A 91 12.47 1.40 -8.44
C GLN A 91 11.47 1.31 -7.38
#